data_874750343012cae3f6ed9b9f57b82f08
#
_entry.id   874750343012cae3f6ed9b9f57b82f08
#
_cell.length_a   1.000
_cell.length_b   1.000
_cell.length_c   1.000
_cell.angle_alpha   90.00
_cell.angle_beta   90.00
_cell.angle_gamma   90.00
#
_symmetry.space_group_name_H-M   'P 1'
#
loop_
_entity.id
_entity.type
_entity.pdbx_description
1 polymer ?
#
loop_
_entity_poly.entity_id
_entity_poly.type
_entity_poly.pdbx_seq_one_letter_code
_entity_poly.pdbx_strand_id
1 'polypeptide(L)'
;MSEVVTSRATSLLGRRALLIGAACASTAATAAWFRPRRSNQQLGTSELSDLIPKQIGAWRYGNADGVVIARSEEAVPVEAYDQLVARSYEAAGLPTIMLLVAYGAVQGGTLQLHRPETCYPGQGFELSDFAAPDLAFTSASTIAARRFTAVRDDRVERLLYWTRVGEKFPRSTAELYSAVLQSVLRGTVPDGVLVRISTLTNNSPSADRAIESFVTSMLKGLSPPARRLLLG
;
A
#
# COMPACT_ATOMS: atom_id res chain seq x y z
N MET A 1 -22.30 -75.77 3.52
CA MET A 1 -20.87 -75.48 3.62
C MET A 1 -20.58 -74.40 2.58
N SER A 2 -20.51 -73.14 3.01
CA SER A 2 -20.24 -72.04 2.15
C SER A 2 -18.87 -71.42 2.55
N GLU A 3 -17.89 -71.60 1.66
CA GLU A 3 -16.57 -70.98 1.84
C GLU A 3 -16.63 -69.50 1.59
N VAL A 4 -16.26 -68.72 2.60
CA VAL A 4 -16.07 -67.28 2.49
C VAL A 4 -14.65 -67.05 1.96
N VAL A 5 -14.56 -66.65 0.68
CA VAL A 5 -13.31 -66.23 0.07
C VAL A 5 -13.02 -64.79 0.49
N THR A 6 -12.13 -64.64 1.47
CA THR A 6 -11.57 -63.35 1.86
C THR A 6 -10.52 -62.94 0.84
N SER A 7 -10.91 -62.06 -0.08
CA SER A 7 -9.99 -61.42 -1.02
C SER A 7 -9.12 -60.40 -0.26
N ARG A 8 -7.87 -60.72 0.02
CA ARG A 8 -6.83 -59.76 0.43
C ARG A 8 -6.41 -58.92 -0.76
N ALA A 9 -7.00 -57.73 -0.88
CA ALA A 9 -6.47 -56.72 -1.78
C ALA A 9 -5.16 -56.14 -1.24
N THR A 10 -4.02 -56.81 -1.62
CA THR A 10 -2.69 -56.23 -1.46
C THR A 10 -2.53 -55.14 -2.51
N SER A 11 -2.78 -53.90 -2.16
CA SER A 11 -2.43 -52.76 -3.02
C SER A 11 -0.90 -52.64 -3.08
N LEU A 12 -0.30 -53.24 -4.11
CA LEU A 12 1.09 -52.98 -4.47
C LEU A 12 1.20 -51.52 -4.92
N LEU A 13 1.52 -50.64 -3.99
CA LEU A 13 1.94 -49.26 -4.34
C LEU A 13 3.18 -49.40 -5.23
N GLY A 14 3.00 -49.19 -6.52
CA GLY A 14 4.08 -49.26 -7.48
C GLY A 14 5.18 -48.23 -7.13
N ARG A 15 6.46 -48.56 -7.46
CA ARG A 15 7.59 -47.63 -7.23
C ARG A 15 7.33 -46.22 -7.70
N ARG A 16 6.54 -46.02 -8.79
CA ARG A 16 6.12 -44.71 -9.30
C ARG A 16 5.21 -43.97 -8.32
N ALA A 17 4.23 -44.64 -7.72
CA ALA A 17 3.33 -44.03 -6.73
C ALA A 17 4.09 -43.62 -5.45
N LEU A 18 5.07 -44.41 -5.04
CA LEU A 18 5.97 -44.07 -3.92
C LEU A 18 6.82 -42.82 -4.21
N LEU A 19 7.41 -42.73 -5.41
CA LEU A 19 8.19 -41.55 -5.82
C LEU A 19 7.34 -40.28 -5.93
N ILE A 20 6.15 -40.39 -6.52
CA ILE A 20 5.21 -39.27 -6.61
C ILE A 20 4.76 -38.85 -5.20
N GLY A 21 4.41 -39.82 -4.34
CA GLY A 21 4.02 -39.53 -2.95
C GLY A 21 5.15 -38.86 -2.17
N ALA A 22 6.39 -39.31 -2.31
CA ALA A 22 7.54 -38.67 -1.66
C ALA A 22 7.80 -37.26 -2.19
N ALA A 23 7.70 -37.04 -3.51
CA ALA A 23 7.82 -35.71 -4.10
C ALA A 23 6.71 -34.75 -3.60
N CYS A 24 5.46 -35.18 -3.58
CA CYS A 24 4.34 -34.40 -3.03
C CYS A 24 4.52 -34.09 -1.54
N ALA A 25 4.94 -35.08 -0.75
CA ALA A 25 5.21 -34.89 0.68
C ALA A 25 6.36 -33.89 0.92
N SER A 26 7.45 -34.01 0.15
CA SER A 26 8.58 -33.08 0.22
C SER A 26 8.16 -31.66 -0.14
N THR A 27 7.36 -31.47 -1.21
CA THR A 27 6.83 -30.18 -1.62
C THR A 27 5.90 -29.59 -0.54
N ALA A 28 5.00 -30.39 0.02
CA ALA A 28 4.10 -29.98 1.09
C ALA A 28 4.87 -29.61 2.37
N ALA A 29 5.89 -30.38 2.75
CA ALA A 29 6.74 -30.06 3.89
C ALA A 29 7.52 -28.75 3.68
N THR A 30 8.07 -28.54 2.48
CA THR A 30 8.75 -27.29 2.12
C THR A 30 7.80 -26.12 2.17
N ALA A 31 6.61 -26.23 1.59
CA ALA A 31 5.59 -25.19 1.62
C ALA A 31 5.13 -24.87 3.06
N ALA A 32 4.96 -25.90 3.89
CA ALA A 32 4.61 -25.73 5.31
C ALA A 32 5.74 -25.08 6.13
N TRP A 33 7.00 -25.37 5.80
CA TRP A 33 8.18 -24.75 6.42
C TRP A 33 8.29 -23.26 6.12
N PHE A 34 8.06 -22.87 4.86
CA PHE A 34 8.09 -21.47 4.40
C PHE A 34 6.78 -20.72 4.63
N ARG A 35 5.76 -21.36 5.22
CA ARG A 35 4.50 -20.66 5.53
C ARG A 35 4.78 -19.56 6.57
N PRO A 36 4.48 -18.29 6.25
CA PRO A 36 4.66 -17.21 7.20
C PRO A 36 3.78 -17.42 8.45
N ARG A 37 4.37 -17.28 9.62
CA ARG A 37 3.68 -17.52 10.90
C ARG A 37 3.44 -16.25 11.69
N ARG A 38 4.00 -15.14 11.26
CA ARG A 38 3.86 -13.84 11.92
C ARG A 38 3.33 -12.82 10.93
N SER A 39 2.37 -12.02 11.36
CA SER A 39 1.93 -10.82 10.65
C SER A 39 2.58 -9.61 11.32
N ASN A 40 3.24 -8.78 10.53
CA ASN A 40 3.84 -7.53 11.03
C ASN A 40 2.85 -6.39 10.76
N GLN A 41 1.80 -6.30 11.57
CA GLN A 41 0.76 -5.28 11.46
C GLN A 41 1.12 -4.07 12.33
N GLN A 42 1.60 -3.00 11.70
CA GLN A 42 2.02 -1.77 12.40
C GLN A 42 0.84 -0.99 12.99
N LEU A 43 -0.36 -1.12 12.42
CA LEU A 43 -1.55 -0.44 12.92
C LEU A 43 -2.08 -1.08 14.22
N GLY A 44 -1.94 -2.41 14.37
CA GLY A 44 -2.47 -3.14 15.52
C GLY A 44 -3.99 -2.99 15.66
N THR A 45 -4.45 -2.58 16.84
CA THR A 45 -5.86 -2.31 17.14
C THR A 45 -6.24 -0.82 17.04
N SER A 46 -5.31 0.03 16.59
CA SER A 46 -5.55 1.47 16.47
C SER A 46 -6.39 1.78 15.23
N GLU A 47 -7.19 2.85 15.31
CA GLU A 47 -7.86 3.39 14.13
C GLU A 47 -6.89 4.29 13.35
N LEU A 48 -6.83 4.09 12.04
CA LEU A 48 -5.98 4.90 11.15
C LEU A 48 -6.33 6.39 11.26
N SER A 49 -7.61 6.71 11.40
CA SER A 49 -8.13 8.06 11.54
C SER A 49 -7.54 8.81 12.74
N ASP A 50 -7.22 8.10 13.82
CA ASP A 50 -6.68 8.70 15.05
C ASP A 50 -5.18 9.01 14.93
N LEU A 51 -4.48 8.27 14.06
CA LEU A 51 -3.06 8.46 13.82
C LEU A 51 -2.76 9.61 12.85
N ILE A 52 -3.73 10.03 12.04
CA ILE A 52 -3.56 11.14 11.10
C ILE A 52 -4.03 12.44 11.78
N PRO A 53 -3.12 13.40 12.05
CA PRO A 53 -3.47 14.61 12.79
C PRO A 53 -4.40 15.53 11.99
N LYS A 54 -5.34 16.18 12.67
CA LYS A 54 -6.23 17.22 12.08
C LYS A 54 -5.50 18.53 11.81
N GLN A 55 -4.32 18.72 12.38
CA GLN A 55 -3.46 19.88 12.12
C GLN A 55 -2.03 19.39 11.81
N ILE A 56 -1.48 19.86 10.70
CA ILE A 56 -0.16 19.52 10.20
C ILE A 56 0.60 20.84 9.93
N GLY A 57 1.36 21.31 10.90
CA GLY A 57 1.99 22.62 10.82
C GLY A 57 0.95 23.75 10.66
N ALA A 58 1.06 24.54 9.59
CA ALA A 58 0.10 25.57 9.23
C ALA A 58 -1.20 25.04 8.57
N TRP A 59 -1.20 23.75 8.19
CA TRP A 59 -2.32 23.10 7.52
C TRP A 59 -3.37 22.61 8.51
N ARG A 60 -4.62 22.97 8.28
CA ARG A 60 -5.75 22.57 9.12
C ARG A 60 -6.71 21.70 8.32
N TYR A 61 -7.23 20.67 8.95
CA TYR A 61 -8.33 19.87 8.40
C TYR A 61 -9.51 20.79 8.13
N GLY A 62 -9.89 20.91 6.86
CA GLY A 62 -11.06 21.64 6.42
C GLY A 62 -12.27 20.71 6.41
N ASN A 63 -13.40 21.15 6.99
CA ASN A 63 -14.69 20.58 6.63
C ASN A 63 -14.98 21.06 5.21
N ALA A 64 -14.61 20.28 4.24
CA ALA A 64 -14.94 20.55 2.86
C ALA A 64 -16.41 20.19 2.60
N ASP A 65 -17.33 20.98 3.18
CA ASP A 65 -18.69 21.12 2.67
C ASP A 65 -18.59 21.79 1.30
N GLY A 66 -18.30 21.00 0.25
CA GLY A 66 -18.16 21.47 -1.12
C GLY A 66 -16.87 21.09 -1.86
N VAL A 67 -15.80 20.65 -1.19
CA VAL A 67 -14.78 19.91 -1.91
C VAL A 67 -15.36 18.52 -2.16
N VAL A 68 -15.87 18.34 -3.37
CA VAL A 68 -16.14 17.00 -3.90
C VAL A 68 -14.87 16.21 -3.65
N ILE A 69 -14.91 15.31 -2.64
CA ILE A 69 -13.90 14.27 -2.47
C ILE A 69 -13.72 13.73 -3.88
N ALA A 70 -12.57 14.04 -4.44
CA ALA A 70 -12.44 13.86 -5.87
C ALA A 70 -12.81 12.42 -6.17
N ARG A 71 -13.62 12.18 -7.23
CA ARG A 71 -14.00 10.84 -7.71
C ARG A 71 -12.81 9.88 -7.92
N SER A 72 -11.58 10.38 -7.80
CA SER A 72 -10.36 9.58 -7.69
C SER A 72 -10.32 8.71 -6.43
N GLU A 73 -11.13 9.01 -5.40
CA GLU A 73 -11.30 8.13 -4.23
C GLU A 73 -12.29 6.99 -4.50
N GLU A 74 -13.25 7.19 -5.39
CA GLU A 74 -14.08 6.11 -5.94
C GLU A 74 -13.25 5.10 -6.76
N ALA A 75 -12.03 5.49 -7.19
CA ALA A 75 -11.11 4.63 -7.94
C ALA A 75 -10.31 3.68 -7.08
N VAL A 76 -10.22 3.94 -5.79
CA VAL A 76 -9.62 3.00 -4.85
C VAL A 76 -10.77 2.10 -4.39
N PRO A 77 -10.79 0.80 -4.76
CA PRO A 77 -11.78 -0.11 -4.21
C PRO A 77 -11.60 -0.10 -2.70
N VAL A 78 -12.55 0.50 -1.97
CA VAL A 78 -12.52 0.58 -0.50
C VAL A 78 -12.39 -0.83 0.09
N GLU A 79 -12.96 -1.81 -0.59
CA GLU A 79 -12.89 -3.24 -0.28
C GLU A 79 -11.48 -3.84 -0.38
N ALA A 80 -10.53 -3.14 -1.02
CA ALA A 80 -9.13 -3.58 -1.16
C ALA A 80 -8.25 -3.18 0.02
N TYR A 81 -8.75 -2.41 0.99
CA TYR A 81 -8.01 -1.93 2.14
C TYR A 81 -8.74 -2.21 3.44
N ASP A 82 -7.99 -2.52 4.49
CA ASP A 82 -8.57 -2.72 5.81
C ASP A 82 -9.04 -1.40 6.43
N GLN A 83 -8.28 -0.32 6.20
CA GLN A 83 -8.65 1.03 6.61
C GLN A 83 -8.20 2.08 5.60
N LEU A 84 -9.02 3.09 5.40
CA LEU A 84 -8.77 4.21 4.50
C LEU A 84 -9.15 5.52 5.20
N VAL A 85 -8.27 6.52 5.10
CA VAL A 85 -8.53 7.89 5.55
C VAL A 85 -8.31 8.84 4.40
N ALA A 86 -9.33 9.64 4.10
CA ALA A 86 -9.27 10.74 3.14
C ALA A 86 -9.59 12.06 3.87
N ARG A 87 -8.72 13.05 3.70
CA ARG A 87 -8.85 14.37 4.36
C ARG A 87 -8.39 15.49 3.46
N SER A 88 -9.09 16.62 3.54
CA SER A 88 -8.64 17.87 2.93
C SER A 88 -8.01 18.78 3.97
N TYR A 89 -6.94 19.47 3.59
CA TYR A 89 -6.22 20.40 4.44
C TYR A 89 -6.05 21.74 3.73
N GLU A 90 -6.23 22.81 4.49
CA GLU A 90 -6.13 24.17 4.02
C GLU A 90 -5.05 24.94 4.76
N ALA A 91 -4.33 25.79 4.05
CA ALA A 91 -3.40 26.78 4.59
C ALA A 91 -3.51 28.10 3.84
N ALA A 92 -3.31 29.21 4.53
CA ALA A 92 -3.47 30.55 3.95
C ALA A 92 -2.54 30.75 2.73
N GLY A 93 -3.11 31.18 1.62
CA GLY A 93 -2.38 31.49 0.39
C GLY A 93 -1.85 30.30 -0.40
N LEU A 94 -2.23 29.06 -0.04
CA LEU A 94 -1.84 27.85 -0.72
C LEU A 94 -3.07 27.06 -1.21
N PRO A 95 -2.95 26.32 -2.31
CA PRO A 95 -4.03 25.43 -2.75
C PRO A 95 -4.35 24.36 -1.72
N THR A 96 -5.61 23.94 -1.63
CA THR A 96 -6.05 22.85 -0.75
C THR A 96 -5.32 21.56 -1.05
N ILE A 97 -4.84 20.89 -0.02
CA ILE A 97 -4.21 19.57 -0.12
C ILE A 97 -5.25 18.49 0.19
N MET A 98 -5.28 17.46 -0.63
CA MET A 98 -5.99 16.21 -0.39
C MET A 98 -4.98 15.14 0.05
N LEU A 99 -5.18 14.60 1.25
CA LEU A 99 -4.41 13.49 1.80
C LEU A 99 -5.27 12.23 1.77
N LEU A 100 -4.78 11.18 1.16
CA LEU A 100 -5.33 9.83 1.25
C LEU A 100 -4.28 8.91 1.85
N VAL A 101 -4.67 8.18 2.89
CA VAL A 101 -3.88 7.11 3.49
C VAL A 101 -4.69 5.84 3.45
N ALA A 102 -4.18 4.81 2.77
CA ALA A 102 -4.82 3.51 2.68
C ALA A 102 -3.89 2.46 3.30
N TYR A 103 -4.43 1.66 4.22
CA TYR A 103 -3.72 0.62 4.97
C TYR A 103 -4.24 -0.76 4.62
N GLY A 104 -3.32 -1.70 4.41
CA GLY A 104 -3.62 -3.11 4.26
C GLY A 104 -2.76 -3.94 5.22
N ALA A 105 -3.40 -4.68 6.12
CA ALA A 105 -2.75 -5.47 7.15
C ALA A 105 -1.93 -6.65 6.59
N VAL A 106 -2.25 -7.08 5.37
CA VAL A 106 -1.60 -8.20 4.68
C VAL A 106 -1.31 -7.81 3.24
N GLN A 107 -0.04 -7.82 2.85
CA GLN A 107 0.36 -7.65 1.46
C GLN A 107 0.64 -9.02 0.84
N GLY A 108 -0.37 -9.58 0.19
CA GLY A 108 -0.29 -10.87 -0.49
C GLY A 108 -1.63 -11.26 -1.10
N GLY A 109 -1.62 -11.92 -2.23
CA GLY A 109 -2.84 -12.32 -2.94
C GLY A 109 -3.56 -11.15 -3.62
N THR A 110 -4.85 -10.98 -3.34
CA THR A 110 -5.70 -9.95 -3.97
C THR A 110 -5.60 -8.57 -3.31
N LEU A 111 -5.07 -8.49 -2.09
CA LEU A 111 -4.85 -7.24 -1.35
C LEU A 111 -3.51 -6.63 -1.75
N GLN A 112 -3.46 -5.99 -2.90
CA GLN A 112 -2.29 -5.25 -3.36
C GLN A 112 -2.58 -3.75 -3.29
N LEU A 113 -1.59 -3.00 -2.78
CA LEU A 113 -1.62 -1.54 -2.86
C LEU A 113 -1.77 -1.10 -4.33
N HIS A 114 -2.94 -0.58 -4.68
CA HIS A 114 -3.21 -0.08 -6.03
C HIS A 114 -2.46 1.23 -6.22
N ARG A 115 -1.54 1.21 -7.16
CA ARG A 115 -0.72 2.40 -7.46
C ARG A 115 -1.53 3.39 -8.29
N PRO A 116 -1.44 4.69 -7.99
CA PRO A 116 -2.18 5.72 -8.72
C PRO A 116 -1.98 5.66 -10.23
N GLU A 117 -0.76 5.36 -10.74
CA GLU A 117 -0.50 5.22 -12.18
C GLU A 117 -1.33 4.12 -12.84
N THR A 118 -1.84 3.17 -12.09
CA THR A 118 -2.70 2.10 -12.64
C THR A 118 -4.17 2.50 -12.60
N CYS A 119 -4.57 3.23 -11.55
CA CYS A 119 -5.98 3.56 -11.31
C CYS A 119 -6.44 4.79 -12.10
N TYR A 120 -5.61 5.82 -12.21
CA TYR A 120 -5.96 7.07 -12.88
C TYR A 120 -6.29 6.91 -14.37
N PRO A 121 -5.48 6.17 -15.19
CA PRO A 121 -5.81 5.91 -16.59
C PRO A 121 -7.14 5.15 -16.76
N GLY A 122 -7.44 4.21 -15.87
CA GLY A 122 -8.71 3.48 -15.86
C GLY A 122 -9.93 4.37 -15.65
N GLN A 123 -9.73 5.62 -15.19
CA GLN A 123 -10.77 6.66 -15.01
C GLN A 123 -10.71 7.76 -16.07
N GLY A 124 -9.94 7.55 -17.13
CA GLY A 124 -9.81 8.49 -18.23
C GLY A 124 -8.84 9.66 -17.96
N PHE A 125 -7.96 9.57 -16.96
CA PHE A 125 -6.91 10.56 -16.78
C PHE A 125 -5.71 10.28 -17.68
N GLU A 126 -5.16 11.33 -18.28
CA GLU A 126 -3.86 11.32 -18.93
C GLU A 126 -2.79 11.69 -17.91
N LEU A 127 -1.67 10.95 -17.90
CA LEU A 127 -0.59 11.14 -16.93
C LEU A 127 0.65 11.72 -17.60
N SER A 128 1.25 12.73 -16.96
CA SER A 128 2.44 13.42 -17.44
C SER A 128 3.37 13.83 -16.27
N ASP A 129 4.51 14.48 -16.59
CA ASP A 129 5.46 15.07 -15.63
C ASP A 129 5.92 14.11 -14.52
N PHE A 130 6.20 12.87 -14.90
CA PHE A 130 6.67 11.87 -13.96
C PHE A 130 8.02 12.22 -13.35
N ALA A 131 8.11 12.10 -12.02
CA ALA A 131 9.34 12.21 -11.26
C ALA A 131 9.36 11.17 -10.11
N ALA A 132 10.55 10.85 -9.64
CA ALA A 132 10.77 9.87 -8.57
C ALA A 132 11.65 10.47 -7.47
N PRO A 133 11.13 11.47 -6.71
CA PRO A 133 11.91 12.12 -5.66
C PRO A 133 12.18 11.20 -4.48
N ASP A 134 13.33 11.41 -3.84
CA ASP A 134 13.65 10.88 -2.52
C ASP A 134 13.32 11.95 -1.48
N LEU A 135 12.41 11.62 -0.56
CA LEU A 135 12.00 12.51 0.51
C LEU A 135 12.81 12.19 1.77
N ALA A 136 13.68 13.09 2.18
CA ALA A 136 14.42 12.92 3.42
C ALA A 136 13.47 13.11 4.64
N PHE A 137 13.43 12.15 5.56
CA PHE A 137 12.69 12.26 6.81
C PHE A 137 13.59 12.17 8.05
N THR A 138 14.81 11.66 7.88
CA THR A 138 15.91 11.79 8.83
C THR A 138 17.19 12.08 8.04
N SER A 139 18.30 12.35 8.74
CA SER A 139 19.61 12.52 8.10
C SER A 139 20.14 11.26 7.39
N ALA A 140 19.61 10.09 7.74
CA ALA A 140 20.08 8.79 7.23
C ALA A 140 19.00 7.99 6.49
N SER A 141 17.74 8.48 6.43
CA SER A 141 16.62 7.71 5.88
C SER A 141 15.79 8.55 4.92
N THR A 142 15.44 7.95 3.79
CA THR A 142 14.63 8.56 2.73
C THR A 142 13.45 7.68 2.37
N ILE A 143 12.37 8.32 1.93
CA ILE A 143 11.18 7.66 1.35
C ILE A 143 11.30 7.74 -0.16
N ALA A 144 11.28 6.61 -0.82
CA ALA A 144 11.25 6.55 -2.27
C ALA A 144 9.83 6.90 -2.76
N ALA A 145 9.60 8.16 -3.09
CA ALA A 145 8.31 8.66 -3.56
C ALA A 145 8.20 8.70 -5.09
N ARG A 146 6.99 8.94 -5.57
CA ARG A 146 6.68 9.22 -6.98
C ARG A 146 5.78 10.43 -7.08
N ARG A 147 5.95 11.21 -8.15
CA ARG A 147 5.16 12.39 -8.47
C ARG A 147 4.76 12.37 -9.93
N PHE A 148 3.57 12.84 -10.25
CA PHE A 148 3.11 13.07 -11.61
C PHE A 148 1.94 14.05 -11.64
N THR A 149 1.55 14.48 -12.83
CA THR A 149 0.35 15.24 -13.12
C THR A 149 -0.68 14.34 -13.78
N ALA A 150 -1.92 14.40 -13.33
CA ALA A 150 -3.06 13.71 -13.94
C ALA A 150 -4.04 14.75 -14.48
N VAL A 151 -4.43 14.62 -15.74
CA VAL A 151 -5.33 15.55 -16.42
C VAL A 151 -6.53 14.79 -16.97
N ARG A 152 -7.73 15.29 -16.70
CA ARG A 152 -8.97 14.83 -17.32
C ARG A 152 -9.92 16.02 -17.45
N ASP A 153 -10.32 16.32 -18.68
CA ASP A 153 -11.12 17.50 -19.02
C ASP A 153 -10.45 18.79 -18.51
N ASP A 154 -11.13 19.56 -17.70
CA ASP A 154 -10.64 20.78 -17.04
C ASP A 154 -9.93 20.53 -15.69
N ARG A 155 -9.91 19.27 -15.25
CA ARG A 155 -9.32 18.88 -13.98
C ARG A 155 -7.84 18.55 -14.14
N VAL A 156 -6.99 19.36 -13.53
CA VAL A 156 -5.55 19.13 -13.41
C VAL A 156 -5.22 18.84 -11.95
N GLU A 157 -4.72 17.63 -11.69
CA GLU A 157 -4.32 17.17 -10.36
C GLU A 157 -2.82 16.90 -10.34
N ARG A 158 -2.10 17.62 -9.47
CA ARG A 158 -0.70 17.37 -9.17
C ARG A 158 -0.63 16.49 -7.94
N LEU A 159 0.10 15.38 -8.01
CA LEU A 159 0.17 14.44 -6.89
C LEU A 159 1.57 13.91 -6.63
N LEU A 160 1.81 13.61 -5.36
CA LEU A 160 2.97 12.92 -4.84
C LEU A 160 2.48 11.78 -3.96
N TYR A 161 3.08 10.60 -4.11
CA TYR A 161 2.71 9.46 -3.29
C TYR A 161 3.91 8.55 -3.01
N TRP A 162 3.80 7.75 -2.00
CA TRP A 162 4.66 6.62 -1.74
C TRP A 162 3.87 5.42 -1.25
N THR A 163 4.48 4.26 -1.41
CA THR A 163 3.99 3.01 -0.83
C THR A 163 5.04 2.49 0.15
N ARG A 164 4.61 1.99 1.31
CA ARG A 164 5.44 1.21 2.22
C ARG A 164 4.94 -0.23 2.25
N VAL A 165 5.85 -1.20 2.15
CA VAL A 165 5.57 -2.61 2.34
C VAL A 165 6.62 -3.18 3.30
N GLY A 166 6.20 -3.54 4.50
CA GLY A 166 7.12 -3.81 5.60
C GLY A 166 8.02 -2.58 5.86
N GLU A 167 9.32 -2.73 5.70
CA GLU A 167 10.31 -1.65 5.87
C GLU A 167 10.79 -1.04 4.53
N LYS A 168 10.15 -1.38 3.40
CA LYS A 168 10.59 -0.98 2.07
C LYS A 168 9.62 0.02 1.43
N PHE A 169 10.17 0.85 0.54
CA PHE A 169 9.41 1.84 -0.24
C PHE A 169 9.49 1.51 -1.74
N PRO A 170 8.73 0.52 -2.23
CA PRO A 170 8.81 0.10 -3.63
C PRO A 170 8.24 1.16 -4.57
N ARG A 171 8.99 1.50 -5.63
CA ARG A 171 8.56 2.38 -6.72
C ARG A 171 8.02 1.64 -7.93
N SER A 172 8.24 0.33 -8.00
CA SER A 172 7.80 -0.52 -9.10
C SER A 172 7.09 -1.77 -8.58
N THR A 173 6.33 -2.41 -9.46
CA THR A 173 5.68 -3.70 -9.14
C THR A 173 6.72 -4.78 -8.85
N ALA A 174 7.85 -4.79 -9.55
CA ALA A 174 8.94 -5.74 -9.30
C ALA A 174 9.54 -5.55 -7.90
N GLU A 175 9.79 -4.30 -7.50
CA GLU A 175 10.26 -3.99 -6.14
C GLU A 175 9.24 -4.37 -5.06
N LEU A 176 7.94 -4.16 -5.33
CA LEU A 176 6.86 -4.57 -4.44
C LEU A 176 6.90 -6.10 -4.21
N TYR A 177 6.92 -6.89 -5.28
CA TYR A 177 7.01 -8.35 -5.17
C TYR A 177 8.28 -8.81 -4.47
N SER A 178 9.40 -8.14 -4.75
CA SER A 178 10.67 -8.41 -4.06
C SER A 178 10.59 -8.14 -2.56
N ALA A 179 9.96 -7.04 -2.14
CA ALA A 179 9.76 -6.70 -0.74
C ALA A 179 8.87 -7.73 -0.02
N VAL A 180 7.77 -8.14 -0.66
CA VAL A 180 6.88 -9.19 -0.14
C VAL A 180 7.62 -10.51 -0.02
N LEU A 181 8.32 -10.94 -1.08
CA LEU A 181 9.08 -12.20 -1.07
C LEU A 181 10.15 -12.22 0.03
N GLN A 182 10.92 -11.13 0.18
CA GLN A 182 11.92 -11.02 1.25
C GLN A 182 11.29 -11.14 2.64
N SER A 183 10.11 -10.57 2.86
CA SER A 183 9.38 -10.67 4.12
C SER A 183 8.90 -12.11 4.38
N VAL A 184 8.34 -12.74 3.35
CA VAL A 184 7.86 -14.13 3.43
C VAL A 184 9.01 -15.09 3.73
N LEU A 185 10.17 -14.94 3.09
CA LEU A 185 11.36 -15.74 3.35
C LEU A 185 11.90 -15.55 4.79
N ARG A 186 11.63 -14.41 5.42
CA ARG A 186 11.89 -14.15 6.84
C ARG A 186 10.79 -14.68 7.78
N GLY A 187 9.78 -15.37 7.22
CA GLY A 187 8.66 -15.95 7.97
C GLY A 187 7.59 -14.93 8.41
N THR A 188 7.55 -13.74 7.79
CA THR A 188 6.59 -12.67 8.11
C THR A 188 5.74 -12.30 6.89
N VAL A 189 4.46 -11.99 7.13
CA VAL A 189 3.61 -11.33 6.14
C VAL A 189 3.70 -9.82 6.40
N PRO A 190 4.18 -9.02 5.44
CA PRO A 190 4.26 -7.58 5.63
C PRO A 190 2.89 -6.93 5.51
N ASP A 191 2.67 -5.87 6.27
CA ASP A 191 1.62 -4.90 6.02
C ASP A 191 2.03 -3.91 4.94
N GLY A 192 1.08 -3.08 4.49
CA GLY A 192 1.35 -2.05 3.51
C GLY A 192 0.55 -0.78 3.75
N VAL A 193 1.13 0.33 3.33
CA VAL A 193 0.49 1.65 3.35
C VAL A 193 0.74 2.34 2.03
N LEU A 194 -0.32 2.95 1.48
CA LEU A 194 -0.24 3.97 0.44
C LEU A 194 -0.52 5.32 1.07
N VAL A 195 0.37 6.27 0.87
CA VAL A 195 0.14 7.69 1.21
C VAL A 195 0.14 8.49 -0.08
N ARG A 196 -0.97 9.14 -0.39
CA ARG A 196 -1.13 10.03 -1.54
C ARG A 196 -1.46 11.44 -1.07
N ILE A 197 -0.73 12.40 -1.57
CA ILE A 197 -0.88 13.82 -1.31
C ILE A 197 -1.09 14.50 -2.65
N SER A 198 -2.20 15.18 -2.85
CA SER A 198 -2.52 15.81 -4.11
C SER A 198 -3.19 17.17 -3.94
N THR A 199 -3.17 17.95 -5.01
CA THR A 199 -3.87 19.24 -5.09
C THR A 199 -4.38 19.48 -6.51
N LEU A 200 -5.50 20.19 -6.60
CA LEU A 200 -6.11 20.61 -7.87
C LEU A 200 -5.65 22.03 -8.18
N THR A 201 -4.91 22.20 -9.26
CA THR A 201 -4.49 23.51 -9.73
C THR A 201 -3.85 23.46 -11.12
N ASN A 202 -4.08 24.47 -11.92
CA ASN A 202 -3.42 24.66 -13.20
C ASN A 202 -2.03 25.33 -13.06
N ASN A 203 -1.63 25.67 -11.83
CA ASN A 203 -0.32 26.30 -11.54
C ASN A 203 0.60 25.28 -10.88
N SER A 204 1.37 24.53 -11.67
CA SER A 204 2.29 23.49 -11.18
C SER A 204 3.30 23.98 -10.14
N PRO A 205 3.96 25.16 -10.25
CA PRO A 205 4.85 25.66 -9.21
C PRO A 205 4.15 25.94 -7.87
N SER A 206 2.89 26.36 -7.88
CA SER A 206 2.09 26.56 -6.67
C SER A 206 1.72 25.21 -6.05
N ALA A 207 1.32 24.24 -6.88
CA ALA A 207 1.05 22.87 -6.46
C ALA A 207 2.25 22.23 -5.78
N ASP A 208 3.41 22.29 -6.42
CA ASP A 208 4.64 21.68 -5.90
C ASP A 208 5.02 22.29 -4.54
N ARG A 209 4.97 23.65 -4.39
CA ARG A 209 5.22 24.31 -3.09
C ARG A 209 4.24 23.88 -2.01
N ALA A 210 2.96 23.74 -2.35
CA ALA A 210 1.92 23.32 -1.41
C ALA A 210 2.19 21.86 -0.93
N ILE A 211 2.44 20.95 -1.86
CA ILE A 211 2.76 19.55 -1.56
C ILE A 211 4.04 19.44 -0.73
N GLU A 212 5.11 20.14 -1.10
CA GLU A 212 6.39 20.12 -0.37
C GLU A 212 6.25 20.67 1.06
N SER A 213 5.52 21.79 1.22
CA SER A 213 5.22 22.38 2.53
C SER A 213 4.43 21.42 3.41
N PHE A 214 3.38 20.81 2.85
CA PHE A 214 2.56 19.83 3.55
C PHE A 214 3.36 18.60 3.97
N VAL A 215 4.07 17.96 3.05
CA VAL A 215 4.90 16.78 3.31
C VAL A 215 5.93 17.06 4.39
N THR A 216 6.67 18.17 4.27
CA THR A 216 7.68 18.56 5.26
C THR A 216 7.08 18.73 6.65
N SER A 217 5.94 19.41 6.74
CA SER A 217 5.22 19.62 8.00
C SER A 217 4.69 18.32 8.57
N MET A 218 4.14 17.44 7.71
CA MET A 218 3.63 16.13 8.10
C MET A 218 4.75 15.25 8.65
N LEU A 219 5.86 15.09 7.94
CA LEU A 219 6.97 14.24 8.35
C LEU A 219 7.60 14.69 9.68
N LYS A 220 7.65 16.01 9.94
CA LYS A 220 8.12 16.57 11.21
C LYS A 220 7.14 16.35 12.37
N GLY A 221 5.84 16.39 12.09
CA GLY A 221 4.78 16.37 13.10
C GLY A 221 4.19 14.99 13.41
N LEU A 222 4.66 13.90 12.76
CA LEU A 222 4.15 12.56 13.01
C LEU A 222 4.44 12.09 14.43
N SER A 223 3.41 11.60 15.12
CA SER A 223 3.58 10.86 16.37
C SER A 223 4.38 9.57 16.16
N PRO A 224 5.04 9.02 17.20
CA PRO A 224 5.80 7.77 17.03
C PRO A 224 4.99 6.60 16.43
N PRO A 225 3.71 6.36 16.80
CA PRO A 225 2.89 5.34 16.13
C PRO A 225 2.64 5.65 14.65
N ALA A 226 2.25 6.89 14.32
CA ALA A 226 2.03 7.31 12.95
C ALA A 226 3.31 7.22 12.10
N ARG A 227 4.46 7.55 12.69
CA ARG A 227 5.76 7.42 12.03
C ARG A 227 6.06 5.97 11.68
N ARG A 228 5.93 5.04 12.62
CA ARG A 228 6.11 3.61 12.34
C ARG A 228 5.14 3.12 11.26
N LEU A 229 3.88 3.55 11.32
CA LEU A 229 2.89 3.14 10.34
C LEU A 229 3.22 3.64 8.93
N LEU A 230 3.53 4.92 8.77
CA LEU A 230 3.69 5.56 7.46
C LEU A 230 5.11 5.44 6.89
N LEU A 231 6.11 5.26 7.76
CA LEU A 231 7.53 5.32 7.38
C LEU A 231 8.32 4.04 7.71
N GLY A 232 7.78 3.12 8.53
CA GLY A 232 8.45 1.89 8.96
C GLY A 232 9.24 2.02 10.26
#